data_a219e4eec411da6dacf1013b7e5470cf
#
_entry.id   a219e4eec411da6dacf1013b7e5470cf
#
_cell.length_a   1.000
_cell.length_b   1.000
_cell.length_c   1.000
_cell.angle_alpha   90.00
_cell.angle_beta   90.00
_cell.angle_gamma   90.00
#
_symmetry.space_group_name_H-M   'P 1'
#
loop_
_entity.id
_entity.type
_entity.pdbx_description
1 polymer ?
#
loop_
_entity_poly.entity_id
_entity_poly.type
_entity_poly.pdbx_seq_one_letter_code
_entity_poly.pdbx_strand_id
1 'polypeptide(L)'
;MKKTISKIIIGDSKCLSDVNRSSIGLVVTSPPYPMIAMWDEIFSNQDNRISQALKADNGTLSFDLMHRLLQRVWSEIERVLIPGGIACINIGDATRSIGRNFQLFDNRSRIVKSFIDNGMQSLPN
;
A
#
# COMPACT_ATOMS: atom_id res chain seq x y z
N MET A 1 13.48 5.80 -35.53
CA MET A 1 13.94 5.83 -34.12
C MET A 1 12.73 5.79 -33.21
N LYS A 2 12.70 4.84 -32.30
CA LYS A 2 11.63 4.79 -31.26
C LYS A 2 11.88 5.92 -30.25
N LYS A 3 10.84 6.71 -29.94
CA LYS A 3 10.91 7.74 -28.91
C LYS A 3 10.33 7.19 -27.62
N THR A 4 10.99 7.46 -26.51
CA THR A 4 10.46 7.22 -25.15
C THR A 4 10.00 8.55 -24.56
N ILE A 5 8.82 8.57 -23.99
CA ILE A 5 8.27 9.73 -23.31
C ILE A 5 8.23 9.42 -21.82
N SER A 6 8.81 10.30 -21.01
CA SER A 6 8.74 10.22 -19.55
C SER A 6 7.94 11.41 -19.02
N LYS A 7 7.04 11.13 -18.06
CA LYS A 7 6.22 12.14 -17.40
C LYS A 7 6.35 11.98 -15.89
N ILE A 8 6.56 13.08 -15.18
CA ILE A 8 6.58 13.12 -13.72
C ILE A 8 5.30 13.82 -13.25
N ILE A 9 4.55 13.18 -12.38
CA ILE A 9 3.36 13.73 -11.74
C ILE A 9 3.61 13.79 -10.24
N ILE A 10 3.53 14.97 -9.65
CA ILE A 10 3.65 15.18 -8.19
C ILE A 10 2.24 15.19 -7.62
N GLY A 11 1.97 14.29 -6.68
CA GLY A 11 0.65 14.20 -6.06
C GLY A 11 0.53 13.03 -5.09
N ASP A 12 -0.68 12.82 -4.61
CA ASP A 12 -1.02 11.74 -3.69
C ASP A 12 -1.53 10.52 -4.49
N SER A 13 -0.84 9.39 -4.38
CA SER A 13 -1.20 8.16 -5.10
C SER A 13 -2.54 7.55 -4.68
N LYS A 14 -3.16 8.03 -3.61
CA LYS A 14 -4.55 7.68 -3.27
C LYS A 14 -5.57 8.28 -4.25
N CYS A 15 -5.13 9.20 -5.12
CA CYS A 15 -5.95 9.81 -6.15
C CYS A 15 -5.09 10.06 -7.40
N LEU A 16 -5.12 9.15 -8.35
CA LEU A 16 -4.38 9.23 -9.62
C LEU A 16 -5.25 9.84 -10.72
N SER A 17 -5.85 11.01 -10.47
CA SER A 17 -6.80 11.65 -11.38
C SER A 17 -6.21 11.99 -12.76
N ASP A 18 -4.90 12.22 -12.83
CA ASP A 18 -4.19 12.50 -14.08
C ASP A 18 -3.87 11.24 -14.90
N VAL A 19 -4.21 10.06 -14.39
CA VAL A 19 -3.99 8.78 -15.08
C VAL A 19 -5.33 8.17 -15.44
N ASN A 20 -5.55 7.93 -16.72
CA ASN A 20 -6.80 7.38 -17.23
C ASN A 20 -7.02 5.93 -16.75
N ARG A 21 -8.29 5.55 -16.62
CA ARG A 21 -8.69 4.16 -16.38
C ARG A 21 -8.14 3.26 -17.48
N SER A 22 -7.67 2.06 -17.10
CA SER A 22 -7.20 1.04 -18.06
C SER A 22 -6.20 1.58 -19.08
N SER A 23 -5.18 2.30 -18.59
CA SER A 23 -4.16 2.93 -19.44
C SER A 23 -2.73 2.49 -19.14
N ILE A 24 -2.51 1.75 -18.05
CA ILE A 24 -1.19 1.39 -17.55
C ILE A 24 -1.00 -0.14 -17.65
N GLY A 25 0.11 -0.57 -18.26
CA GLY A 25 0.46 -1.99 -18.39
C GLY A 25 1.21 -2.55 -17.19
N LEU A 26 1.99 -1.73 -16.50
CA LEU A 26 2.84 -2.15 -15.39
C LEU A 26 2.90 -1.05 -14.32
N VAL A 27 2.70 -1.44 -13.07
CA VAL A 27 2.96 -0.62 -11.90
C VAL A 27 4.09 -1.25 -11.10
N VAL A 28 5.09 -0.46 -10.72
CA VAL A 28 6.17 -0.89 -9.82
C VAL A 28 6.24 0.12 -8.68
N THR A 29 6.09 -0.34 -7.45
CA THR A 29 6.11 0.53 -6.28
C THR A 29 6.61 -0.16 -5.02
N SER A 30 7.12 0.63 -4.09
CA SER A 30 7.43 0.22 -2.72
C SER A 30 6.78 1.23 -1.78
N PRO A 31 5.65 0.91 -1.15
CA PRO A 31 4.96 1.84 -0.27
C PRO A 31 5.66 1.97 1.08
N PRO A 32 5.28 2.93 1.92
CA PRO A 32 5.61 2.88 3.34
C PRO A 32 5.13 1.55 3.96
N TYR A 33 5.99 0.92 4.75
CA TYR A 33 5.67 -0.40 5.32
C TYR A 33 4.88 -0.23 6.63
N PRO A 34 3.61 -0.67 6.68
CA PRO A 34 2.86 -0.65 7.93
C PRO A 34 3.60 -1.35 9.06
N MET A 35 3.57 -0.76 10.25
CA MET A 35 4.18 -1.23 11.48
C MET A 35 5.72 -1.22 11.51
N ILE A 36 6.39 -0.73 10.49
CA ILE A 36 7.81 -0.34 10.58
C ILE A 36 7.86 1.09 11.14
N ALA A 37 8.51 1.26 12.29
CA ALA A 37 8.42 2.47 13.11
C ALA A 37 8.79 3.77 12.37
N MET A 38 9.75 3.71 11.46
CA MET A 38 10.15 4.88 10.68
C MET A 38 9.03 5.50 9.85
N TRP A 39 7.95 4.76 9.57
CA TRP A 39 6.81 5.21 8.78
C TRP A 39 5.61 5.66 9.62
N ASP A 40 5.69 5.54 10.94
CA ASP A 40 4.58 5.87 11.85
C ASP A 40 4.07 7.30 11.67
N GLU A 41 4.98 8.26 11.53
CA GLU A 41 4.63 9.67 11.37
C GLU A 41 3.88 9.92 10.06
N ILE A 42 4.33 9.33 8.97
CA ILE A 42 3.68 9.48 7.65
C ILE A 42 2.26 8.94 7.69
N PHE A 43 2.04 7.78 8.29
CA PHE A 43 0.71 7.22 8.45
C PHE A 43 -0.15 8.04 9.42
N SER A 44 0.40 8.45 10.56
CA SER A 44 -0.31 9.19 11.59
C SER A 44 -0.75 10.58 11.12
N ASN A 45 0.04 11.23 10.26
CA ASN A 45 -0.31 12.52 9.67
C ASN A 45 -1.50 12.42 8.70
N GLN A 46 -1.76 11.26 8.15
CA GLN A 46 -2.90 11.03 7.26
C GLN A 46 -4.15 10.57 8.00
N ASP A 47 -3.99 9.90 9.14
CA ASP A 47 -5.09 9.45 10.01
C ASP A 47 -4.62 9.46 11.47
N ASN A 48 -5.08 10.44 12.24
CA ASN A 48 -4.70 10.60 13.65
C ASN A 48 -5.08 9.41 14.53
N ARG A 49 -6.06 8.60 14.13
CA ARG A 49 -6.44 7.38 14.86
C ARG A 49 -5.28 6.39 14.94
N ILE A 50 -4.37 6.41 13.97
CA ILE A 50 -3.16 5.57 13.96
C ILE A 50 -2.25 5.96 15.13
N SER A 51 -1.98 7.26 15.31
CA SER A 51 -1.21 7.76 16.46
C SER A 51 -1.86 7.36 17.79
N GLN A 52 -3.17 7.49 17.90
CA GLN A 52 -3.91 7.11 19.10
C GLN A 52 -3.82 5.61 19.38
N ALA A 53 -3.97 4.78 18.36
CA ALA A 53 -3.88 3.33 18.50
C ALA A 53 -2.47 2.87 18.90
N LEU A 54 -1.43 3.47 18.32
CA LEU A 54 -0.03 3.20 18.69
C LEU A 54 0.25 3.58 20.15
N LYS A 55 -0.23 4.74 20.61
CA LYS A 55 -0.09 5.18 22.01
C LYS A 55 -0.86 4.32 23.00
N ALA A 56 -1.93 3.68 22.54
CA ALA A 56 -2.75 2.76 23.34
C ALA A 56 -2.26 1.30 23.28
N ASP A 57 -1.09 1.06 22.70
CA ASP A 57 -0.54 -0.29 22.48
C ASP A 57 -1.50 -1.23 21.72
N ASN A 58 -2.33 -0.65 20.83
CA ASN A 58 -3.26 -1.41 19.99
C ASN A 58 -2.67 -1.65 18.60
N GLY A 59 -1.78 -2.64 18.50
CA GLY A 59 -1.09 -2.98 17.27
C GLY A 59 -2.03 -3.45 16.16
N THR A 60 -3.06 -4.22 16.50
CA THR A 60 -4.04 -4.71 15.52
C THR A 60 -4.80 -3.57 14.86
N LEU A 61 -5.28 -2.62 15.65
CA LEU A 61 -5.99 -1.46 15.11
C LEU A 61 -5.06 -0.55 14.29
N SER A 62 -3.83 -0.33 14.77
CA SER A 62 -2.83 0.46 14.04
C SER A 62 -2.55 -0.16 12.66
N PHE A 63 -2.33 -1.46 12.61
CA PHE A 63 -2.09 -2.21 11.39
C PHE A 63 -3.28 -2.12 10.41
N ASP A 64 -4.49 -2.30 10.90
CA ASP A 64 -5.70 -2.19 10.08
C ASP A 64 -5.88 -0.79 9.49
N LEU A 65 -5.67 0.26 10.28
CA LEU A 65 -5.82 1.64 9.84
C LEU A 65 -4.76 2.01 8.80
N MET A 66 -3.50 1.58 8.99
CA MET A 66 -2.43 1.80 8.01
C MET A 66 -2.77 1.13 6.67
N HIS A 67 -3.25 -0.12 6.70
CA HIS A 67 -3.66 -0.83 5.50
C HIS A 67 -4.90 -0.24 4.82
N ARG A 68 -5.81 0.38 5.56
CA ARG A 68 -6.93 1.13 4.96
C ARG A 68 -6.48 2.34 4.14
N LEU A 69 -5.42 3.03 4.58
CA LEU A 69 -4.81 4.08 3.77
C LEU A 69 -4.20 3.52 2.48
N LEU A 70 -3.45 2.43 2.58
CA LEU A 70 -2.85 1.77 1.40
C LEU A 70 -3.93 1.20 0.46
N GLN A 71 -5.06 0.72 0.99
CA GLN A 71 -6.17 0.21 0.19
C GLN A 71 -6.67 1.24 -0.83
N ARG A 72 -6.65 2.51 -0.49
CA ARG A 72 -7.02 3.58 -1.43
C ARG A 72 -6.04 3.67 -2.60
N VAL A 73 -4.75 3.44 -2.35
CA VAL A 73 -3.74 3.37 -3.42
C VAL A 73 -3.96 2.14 -4.29
N TRP A 74 -4.22 0.99 -3.68
CA TRP A 74 -4.48 -0.25 -4.42
C TRP A 74 -5.70 -0.14 -5.32
N SER A 75 -6.76 0.50 -4.86
CA SER A 75 -7.96 0.77 -5.66
C SER A 75 -7.65 1.64 -6.89
N GLU A 76 -6.80 2.64 -6.75
CA GLU A 76 -6.35 3.46 -7.88
C GLU A 76 -5.47 2.67 -8.85
N ILE A 77 -4.57 1.83 -8.34
CA ILE A 77 -3.74 0.95 -9.18
C ILE A 77 -4.63 0.02 -10.01
N GLU A 78 -5.63 -0.60 -9.41
CA GLU A 78 -6.59 -1.47 -10.12
C GLU A 78 -7.35 -0.71 -11.19
N ARG A 79 -7.76 0.52 -10.90
CA ARG A 79 -8.46 1.37 -11.86
C ARG A 79 -7.63 1.69 -13.09
N VAL A 80 -6.35 1.99 -12.92
CA VAL A 80 -5.48 2.44 -14.02
C VAL A 80 -4.87 1.30 -14.81
N LEU A 81 -4.75 0.10 -14.24
CA LEU A 81 -4.21 -1.07 -14.95
C LEU A 81 -5.16 -1.53 -16.05
N ILE A 82 -4.58 -1.87 -17.21
CA ILE A 82 -5.29 -2.56 -18.29
C ILE A 82 -5.62 -4.00 -17.87
N PRO A 83 -6.62 -4.66 -18.49
CA PRO A 83 -6.77 -6.10 -18.37
C PRO A 83 -5.47 -6.82 -18.72
N GLY A 84 -5.01 -7.74 -17.86
CA GLY A 84 -3.71 -8.40 -18.00
C GLY A 84 -2.51 -7.57 -17.54
N GLY A 85 -2.71 -6.35 -17.08
CA GLY A 85 -1.66 -5.52 -16.50
C GLY A 85 -1.13 -6.09 -15.18
N ILE A 86 0.09 -5.73 -14.81
CA ILE A 86 0.81 -6.28 -13.66
C ILE A 86 1.13 -5.18 -12.66
N ALA A 87 0.88 -5.45 -11.38
CA ALA A 87 1.37 -4.65 -10.27
C ALA A 87 2.50 -5.41 -9.54
N CYS A 88 3.69 -4.81 -9.50
CA CYS A 88 4.83 -5.30 -8.72
C CYS A 88 4.98 -4.43 -7.49
N ILE A 89 4.75 -5.00 -6.30
CA ILE A 89 4.80 -4.28 -5.04
C ILE A 89 5.90 -4.87 -4.18
N ASN A 90 6.94 -4.07 -3.91
CA ASN A 90 8.01 -4.45 -3.02
C ASN A 90 7.62 -4.05 -1.59
N ILE A 91 7.42 -5.04 -0.73
CA ILE A 91 7.07 -4.84 0.67
C ILE A 91 7.60 -5.99 1.52
N GLY A 92 8.01 -5.68 2.74
CA GLY A 92 8.37 -6.66 3.75
C GLY A 92 7.37 -6.71 4.89
N ASP A 93 7.33 -7.84 5.58
CA ASP A 93 6.61 -7.96 6.84
C ASP A 93 7.33 -7.19 7.94
N ALA A 94 6.60 -6.81 8.97
CA ALA A 94 7.14 -6.10 10.11
C ALA A 94 7.10 -6.99 11.36
N THR A 95 8.19 -6.98 12.12
CA THR A 95 8.19 -7.46 13.51
C THR A 95 8.32 -6.26 14.43
N ARG A 96 7.48 -6.18 15.43
CA ARG A 96 7.45 -5.03 16.34
C ARG A 96 6.93 -5.42 17.71
N SER A 97 7.54 -4.86 18.75
CA SER A 97 6.97 -4.89 20.09
C SER A 97 5.94 -3.78 20.25
N ILE A 98 4.73 -4.16 20.61
CA ILE A 98 3.65 -3.25 20.98
C ILE A 98 3.30 -3.54 22.42
N GLY A 99 3.56 -2.56 23.31
CA GLY A 99 3.54 -2.81 24.73
C GLY A 99 4.53 -3.91 25.12
N ARG A 100 4.03 -5.01 25.71
CA ARG A 100 4.84 -6.18 26.10
C ARG A 100 4.81 -7.32 25.07
N ASN A 101 4.08 -7.16 23.96
CA ASN A 101 3.89 -8.21 22.98
C ASN A 101 4.78 -7.95 21.74
N PHE A 102 5.67 -8.90 21.45
CA PHE A 102 6.38 -8.94 20.19
C PHE A 102 5.51 -9.66 19.15
N GLN A 103 5.25 -9.01 18.03
CA GLN A 103 4.33 -9.48 17.02
C GLN A 103 4.92 -9.41 15.62
N LEU A 104 4.51 -10.36 14.78
CA LEU A 104 4.67 -10.29 13.33
C LEU A 104 3.43 -9.63 12.71
N PHE A 105 3.64 -8.63 11.87
CA PHE A 105 2.62 -7.98 11.07
C PHE A 105 2.83 -8.37 9.60
N ASP A 106 1.96 -9.22 9.09
CA ASP A 106 2.06 -9.81 7.75
C ASP A 106 1.52 -8.82 6.70
N ASN A 107 2.36 -7.87 6.31
CA ASN A 107 2.03 -6.88 5.28
C ASN A 107 1.78 -7.52 3.92
N ARG A 108 2.59 -8.51 3.55
CA ARG A 108 2.51 -9.17 2.26
C ARG A 108 1.16 -9.83 2.04
N SER A 109 0.74 -10.70 2.95
CA SER A 109 -0.53 -11.40 2.83
C SER A 109 -1.71 -10.44 2.82
N ARG A 110 -1.65 -9.37 3.61
CA ARG A 110 -2.71 -8.36 3.65
C ARG A 110 -2.88 -7.66 2.31
N ILE A 111 -1.79 -7.29 1.65
CA ILE A 111 -1.81 -6.64 0.33
C ILE A 111 -2.28 -7.63 -0.75
N VAL A 112 -1.73 -8.84 -0.78
CA VAL A 112 -2.14 -9.87 -1.74
C VAL A 112 -3.65 -10.13 -1.63
N LYS A 113 -4.16 -10.26 -0.40
CA LYS A 113 -5.60 -10.43 -0.18
C LYS A 113 -6.42 -9.26 -0.73
N SER A 114 -5.96 -8.03 -0.53
CA SER A 114 -6.66 -6.84 -1.05
C SER A 114 -6.84 -6.90 -2.57
N PHE A 115 -5.81 -7.27 -3.31
CA PHE A 115 -5.89 -7.38 -4.76
C PHE A 115 -6.71 -8.59 -5.23
N ILE A 116 -6.59 -9.74 -4.56
CA ILE A 116 -7.38 -10.94 -4.89
C ILE A 116 -8.87 -10.70 -4.66
N ASP A 117 -9.25 -10.07 -3.55
CA ASP A 117 -10.65 -9.75 -3.24
C ASP A 117 -11.29 -8.84 -4.31
N ASN A 118 -10.49 -8.08 -5.03
CA ASN A 118 -10.91 -7.21 -6.13
C ASN A 118 -10.79 -7.87 -7.52
N GLY A 119 -10.49 -9.16 -7.60
CA GLY A 119 -10.49 -9.95 -8.83
C GLY A 119 -9.15 -10.08 -9.55
N MET A 120 -8.06 -9.58 -8.98
CA MET A 120 -6.72 -9.82 -9.49
C MET A 120 -6.19 -11.19 -9.06
N GLN A 121 -5.19 -11.68 -9.77
CA GLN A 121 -4.54 -12.97 -9.47
C GLN A 121 -3.12 -12.74 -8.95
N SER A 122 -2.73 -13.51 -7.94
CA SER A 122 -1.33 -13.55 -7.51
C SER A 122 -0.53 -14.41 -8.46
N LEU A 123 0.59 -13.87 -8.95
CA LEU A 123 1.55 -14.63 -9.76
C LEU A 123 2.61 -15.27 -8.85
N PRO A 124 3.15 -16.42 -9.24
CA PRO A 124 4.30 -17.01 -8.53
C PRO A 124 5.50 -16.07 -8.57
N ASN A 125 6.27 -16.09 -7.49
CA ASN A 125 7.54 -15.36 -7.40
C ASN A 125 8.66 -16.17 -8.08
#